data_777669ab9810b70a406ec032a3e37986
#
_entry.id   777669ab9810b70a406ec032a3e37986
#
_cell.length_a   1.000
_cell.length_b   1.000
_cell.length_c   1.000
_cell.angle_alpha   90.00
_cell.angle_beta   90.00
_cell.angle_gamma   90.00
#
_symmetry.space_group_name_H-M   'P 1'
#
loop_
_entity.id
_entity.type
_entity.pdbx_description
1 polymer ?
#
loop_
_entity_poly.entity_id
_entity_poly.type
_entity_poly.pdbx_seq_one_letter_code
_entity_poly.pdbx_strand_id
1 'polypeptide(L)'
;MPKQEGQKSKLVTLLRILEQRTDENHRLNVPQLVQLLENQGILAERKSIYSDIDTLRSLGYDIQLQRGRGGGYWMASRAFELSELKLLVDAVQSSSVISARTSKRIIHKLEALCSDYEGT
;
A
#
# COMPACT_ATOMS: atom_id res chain seq x y z
N MET A 1 -26.96 -7.66 6.03
CA MET A 1 -25.65 -7.15 6.32
C MET A 1 -25.63 -5.63 6.30
N PRO A 2 -25.23 -5.02 7.38
CA PRO A 2 -25.14 -3.57 7.39
C PRO A 2 -24.16 -3.06 6.35
N LYS A 3 -24.58 -2.05 5.59
CA LYS A 3 -23.73 -1.42 4.59
C LYS A 3 -22.45 -0.85 5.20
N GLN A 4 -22.52 -0.41 6.45
CA GLN A 4 -21.37 0.15 7.15
C GLN A 4 -20.22 -0.83 7.31
N GLU A 5 -20.52 -2.09 7.59
CA GLU A 5 -19.48 -3.12 7.73
C GLU A 5 -18.78 -3.38 6.41
N GLY A 6 -19.54 -3.47 5.31
CA GLY A 6 -18.97 -3.64 3.99
C GLY A 6 -18.13 -2.43 3.58
N GLN A 7 -18.55 -1.22 3.96
CA GLN A 7 -17.81 0.00 3.65
C GLN A 7 -16.52 0.12 4.43
N LYS A 8 -16.51 -0.29 5.68
CA LYS A 8 -15.30 -0.30 6.51
C LYS A 8 -14.28 -1.26 5.95
N SER A 9 -14.71 -2.46 5.60
CA SER A 9 -13.87 -3.48 4.98
C SER A 9 -13.28 -2.97 3.66
N LYS A 10 -14.11 -2.30 2.85
CA LYS A 10 -13.70 -1.72 1.58
C LYS A 10 -12.61 -0.66 1.78
N LEU A 11 -12.80 0.24 2.73
CA LEU A 11 -11.85 1.31 3.00
C LEU A 11 -10.48 0.77 3.43
N VAL A 12 -10.47 -0.19 4.35
CA VAL A 12 -9.22 -0.80 4.84
C VAL A 12 -8.54 -1.59 3.72
N THR A 13 -9.32 -2.33 2.92
CA THR A 13 -8.77 -3.10 1.82
C THR A 13 -8.19 -2.19 0.74
N LEU A 14 -8.87 -1.09 0.42
CA LEU A 14 -8.37 -0.11 -0.53
C LEU A 14 -7.04 0.48 -0.05
N LEU A 15 -6.94 0.82 1.23
CA LEU A 15 -5.70 1.32 1.81
C LEU A 15 -4.55 0.32 1.64
N ARG A 16 -4.81 -0.95 1.95
CA ARG A 16 -3.80 -2.01 1.80
C ARG A 16 -3.34 -2.16 0.35
N ILE A 17 -4.28 -2.10 -0.58
CA ILE A 17 -3.95 -2.18 -2.00
C ILE A 17 -3.02 -1.04 -2.39
N LEU A 18 -3.35 0.18 -1.98
CA LEU A 18 -2.52 1.34 -2.29
C LEU A 18 -1.14 1.25 -1.66
N GLU A 19 -1.05 0.75 -0.43
CA GLU A 19 0.24 0.60 0.24
C GLU A 19 1.12 -0.48 -0.38
N GLN A 20 0.53 -1.59 -0.77
CA GLN A 20 1.28 -2.77 -1.22
C GLN A 20 1.45 -2.84 -2.73
N ARG A 21 0.48 -2.35 -3.49
CA ARG A 21 0.44 -2.54 -4.94
C ARG A 21 0.74 -1.27 -5.73
N THR A 22 1.09 -0.18 -5.07
CA THR A 22 1.43 1.07 -5.76
C THR A 22 2.72 1.69 -5.24
N ASP A 23 3.34 2.46 -6.10
CA ASP A 23 4.45 3.34 -5.80
C ASP A 23 4.52 4.38 -6.93
N GLU A 24 5.55 5.22 -6.93
CA GLU A 24 5.70 6.27 -7.94
C GLU A 24 5.70 5.74 -9.37
N ASN A 25 6.22 4.53 -9.57
CA ASN A 25 6.34 3.91 -10.89
C ASN A 25 5.25 2.88 -11.19
N HIS A 26 4.39 2.59 -10.24
CA HIS A 26 3.32 1.60 -10.37
C HIS A 26 2.04 2.18 -9.81
N ARG A 27 1.21 2.69 -10.72
CA ARG A 27 -0.03 3.38 -10.35
C ARG A 27 -1.23 2.53 -10.73
N LEU A 28 -2.33 2.73 -10.02
CA LEU A 28 -3.58 2.01 -10.29
C LEU A 28 -4.69 3.03 -10.58
N ASN A 29 -5.35 2.87 -11.72
CA ASN A 29 -6.52 3.69 -12.04
C ASN A 29 -7.75 3.13 -11.33
N VAL A 30 -8.88 3.86 -11.40
CA VAL A 30 -10.10 3.45 -10.70
C VAL A 30 -10.61 2.09 -11.19
N PRO A 31 -10.68 1.79 -12.49
CA PRO A 31 -11.08 0.45 -12.93
C PRO A 31 -10.20 -0.67 -12.37
N GLN A 32 -8.90 -0.45 -12.26
CA GLN A 32 -7.98 -1.42 -11.68
C GLN A 32 -8.21 -1.61 -10.19
N LEU A 33 -8.47 -0.51 -9.47
CA LEU A 33 -8.79 -0.59 -8.04
C LEU A 33 -10.10 -1.35 -7.81
N VAL A 34 -11.12 -1.08 -8.63
CA VAL A 34 -12.39 -1.80 -8.58
C VAL A 34 -12.17 -3.30 -8.78
N GLN A 35 -11.35 -3.66 -9.77
CA GLN A 35 -11.05 -5.06 -10.07
C GLN A 35 -10.33 -5.76 -8.92
N LEU A 36 -9.35 -5.10 -8.32
CA LEU A 36 -8.61 -5.67 -7.19
C LEU A 36 -9.49 -5.87 -5.96
N LEU A 37 -10.42 -4.94 -5.71
CA LEU A 37 -11.41 -5.09 -4.65
C LEU A 37 -12.35 -6.25 -4.94
N GLU A 38 -12.83 -6.36 -6.18
CA GLU A 38 -13.71 -7.43 -6.59
C GLU A 38 -13.03 -8.80 -6.43
N ASN A 39 -11.74 -8.89 -6.73
CA ASN A 39 -10.97 -10.12 -6.54
C ASN A 39 -10.95 -10.56 -5.06
N GLN A 40 -11.18 -9.64 -4.15
CA GLN A 40 -11.26 -9.94 -2.72
C GLN A 40 -12.71 -10.02 -2.22
N GLY A 41 -13.66 -10.10 -3.13
CA GLY A 41 -15.07 -10.24 -2.78
C GLY A 41 -15.75 -8.93 -2.39
N ILE A 42 -15.15 -7.80 -2.71
CA ILE A 42 -15.70 -6.49 -2.36
C ILE A 42 -16.14 -5.77 -3.63
N LEU A 43 -17.45 -5.52 -3.73
CA LEU A 43 -17.99 -4.76 -4.85
C LEU A 43 -17.87 -3.26 -4.55
N ALA A 44 -17.40 -2.50 -5.51
CA ALA A 44 -17.23 -1.07 -5.35
C ALA A 44 -17.55 -0.34 -6.65
N GLU A 45 -18.12 0.85 -6.51
CA GLU A 45 -18.42 1.72 -7.63
C GLU A 45 -17.41 2.86 -7.69
N ARG A 46 -17.24 3.46 -8.87
CA ARG A 46 -16.30 4.54 -9.10
C ARG A 46 -16.45 5.67 -8.07
N LYS A 47 -17.67 6.14 -7.85
CA LYS A 47 -17.92 7.27 -6.92
C LYS A 47 -17.48 6.92 -5.50
N SER A 48 -17.69 5.69 -5.11
CA SER A 48 -17.33 5.18 -3.79
C SER A 48 -15.80 5.14 -3.63
N ILE A 49 -15.07 4.81 -4.70
CA ILE A 49 -13.61 4.84 -4.67
C ILE A 49 -13.09 6.27 -4.47
N TYR A 50 -13.62 7.24 -5.20
CA TYR A 50 -13.24 8.66 -5.03
C TYR A 50 -13.49 9.13 -3.60
N SER A 51 -14.65 8.78 -3.05
CA SER A 51 -15.02 9.14 -1.68
C SER A 51 -14.07 8.52 -0.66
N ASP A 52 -13.71 7.25 -0.84
CA ASP A 52 -12.80 6.55 0.06
C ASP A 52 -11.39 7.14 0.00
N ILE A 53 -10.92 7.50 -1.19
CA ILE A 53 -9.61 8.13 -1.34
C ILE A 53 -9.59 9.49 -0.63
N ASP A 54 -10.65 10.27 -0.77
CA ASP A 54 -10.76 11.55 -0.07
C ASP A 54 -10.73 11.35 1.45
N THR A 55 -11.41 10.32 1.94
CA THR A 55 -11.41 9.97 3.36
C THR A 55 -9.98 9.62 3.83
N LEU A 56 -9.29 8.79 3.08
CA LEU A 56 -7.91 8.40 3.42
C LEU A 56 -6.98 9.62 3.43
N ARG A 57 -7.13 10.51 2.45
CA ARG A 57 -6.35 11.75 2.42
C ARG A 57 -6.62 12.61 3.64
N SER A 58 -7.88 12.71 4.07
CA SER A 58 -8.26 13.49 5.25
C SER A 58 -7.67 12.90 6.53
N LEU A 59 -7.37 11.61 6.52
CA LEU A 59 -6.73 10.92 7.64
C LEU A 59 -5.20 11.02 7.62
N GLY A 60 -4.65 11.69 6.61
CA GLY A 60 -3.21 11.94 6.53
C GLY A 60 -2.43 11.07 5.57
N TYR A 61 -3.09 10.20 4.81
CA TYR A 61 -2.40 9.39 3.81
C TYR A 61 -2.10 10.20 2.56
N ASP A 62 -0.87 10.10 2.08
CA ASP A 62 -0.41 10.86 0.92
C ASP A 62 -0.66 10.09 -0.37
N ILE A 63 -1.91 10.12 -0.82
CA ILE A 63 -2.32 9.45 -2.06
C ILE A 63 -2.31 10.47 -3.18
N GLN A 64 -1.48 10.25 -4.18
CA GLN A 64 -1.31 11.11 -5.33
C GLN A 64 -2.04 10.55 -6.54
N LEU A 65 -2.33 11.41 -7.50
CA LEU A 65 -2.99 11.03 -8.75
C LEU A 65 -2.18 11.60 -9.92
N GLN A 66 -1.79 10.72 -10.84
CA GLN A 66 -1.24 11.10 -12.13
C GLN A 66 -2.34 10.93 -13.18
N ARG A 67 -2.70 12.01 -13.86
CA ARG A 67 -3.71 11.97 -14.90
C ARG A 67 -3.08 11.56 -16.22
N GLY A 68 -3.91 11.06 -17.13
CA GLY A 68 -3.49 10.71 -18.47
C GLY A 68 -3.20 9.24 -18.67
N ARG A 69 -2.62 8.92 -19.82
CA ARG A 69 -2.32 7.53 -20.19
C ARG A 69 -1.28 6.95 -19.23
N GLY A 70 -1.56 5.75 -18.73
CA GLY A 70 -0.68 5.09 -17.76
C GLY A 70 -0.75 5.69 -16.37
N GLY A 71 -1.67 6.63 -16.14
CA GLY A 71 -1.83 7.27 -14.86
C GLY A 71 -2.64 6.45 -13.88
N GLY A 72 -2.82 7.01 -12.71
CA GLY A 72 -3.58 6.39 -11.64
C GLY A 72 -3.13 6.92 -10.28
N TYR A 73 -3.64 6.28 -9.25
CA TYR A 73 -3.32 6.63 -7.87
C TYR A 73 -2.12 5.84 -7.36
N TRP A 74 -1.35 6.46 -6.47
CA TRP A 74 -0.28 5.75 -5.76
C TRP A 74 -0.06 6.37 -4.39
N MET A 75 0.47 5.56 -3.48
CA MET A 75 0.85 6.00 -2.13
C MET A 75 2.24 6.64 -2.23
N ALA A 76 2.31 7.96 -2.03
CA ALA A 76 3.54 8.71 -2.23
C ALA A 76 4.45 8.73 -1.01
N SER A 77 3.90 9.00 0.17
CA SER A 77 4.69 9.05 1.41
C SER A 77 4.46 7.81 2.26
N ARG A 78 5.54 7.30 2.81
CA ARG A 78 5.54 6.12 3.65
C ARG A 78 6.27 6.40 4.94
N ALA A 79 6.11 5.54 5.95
CA ALA A 79 6.80 5.67 7.22
C ALA A 79 8.33 5.74 7.01
N PHE A 80 8.82 4.94 6.06
CA PHE A 80 10.22 4.96 5.65
C PHE A 80 10.32 5.03 4.14
N GLU A 81 11.27 5.80 3.65
CA GLU A 81 11.61 5.80 2.24
C GLU A 81 12.40 4.54 1.90
N LEU A 82 12.40 4.15 0.62
CA LEU A 82 13.07 2.92 0.18
C LEU A 82 14.55 2.89 0.56
N SER A 83 15.26 4.01 0.41
CA SER A 83 16.67 4.10 0.77
C SER A 83 16.90 3.88 2.27
N GLU A 84 15.99 4.38 3.10
CA GLU A 84 16.05 4.19 4.54
C GLU A 84 15.79 2.73 4.92
N LEU A 85 14.82 2.09 4.26
CA LEU A 85 14.54 0.66 4.48
C LEU A 85 15.75 -0.20 4.10
N LYS A 86 16.41 0.12 3.00
CA LYS A 86 17.61 -0.60 2.57
C LYS A 86 18.72 -0.51 3.61
N LEU A 87 18.91 0.67 4.20
CA LEU A 87 19.89 0.86 5.28
C LEU A 87 19.54 0.01 6.49
N LEU A 88 18.24 -0.03 6.87
CA LEU A 88 17.80 -0.82 8.01
C LEU A 88 17.98 -2.31 7.77
N VAL A 89 17.66 -2.79 6.58
CA VAL A 89 17.84 -4.20 6.21
C VAL A 89 19.33 -4.56 6.28
N ASP A 90 20.20 -3.72 5.71
CA ASP A 90 21.65 -3.95 5.73
C ASP A 90 22.19 -3.99 7.17
N ALA A 91 21.70 -3.07 8.02
CA ALA A 91 22.13 -3.03 9.42
C ALA A 91 21.74 -4.32 10.16
N VAL A 92 20.53 -4.83 9.92
CA VAL A 92 20.06 -6.07 10.53
C VAL A 92 20.89 -7.26 10.03
N GLN A 93 21.13 -7.33 8.72
CA GLN A 93 21.91 -8.43 8.12
C GLN A 93 23.35 -8.45 8.61
N SER A 94 23.93 -7.28 8.85
CA SER A 94 25.32 -7.15 9.27
C SER A 94 25.52 -7.34 10.77
N SER A 95 24.45 -7.40 11.55
CA SER A 95 24.56 -7.49 13.00
C SER A 95 25.02 -8.90 13.44
N SER A 96 26.08 -8.94 14.24
CA SER A 96 26.59 -10.18 14.81
C SER A 96 25.81 -10.61 16.07
N VAL A 97 25.01 -9.70 16.63
CA VAL A 97 24.25 -9.99 17.86
C VAL A 97 22.85 -10.52 17.60
N ILE A 98 22.39 -10.45 16.35
CA ILE A 98 21.06 -10.92 15.98
C ILE A 98 21.19 -12.29 15.31
N SER A 99 20.44 -13.29 15.81
CA SER A 99 20.43 -14.61 15.21
C SER A 99 19.86 -14.55 13.77
N ALA A 100 20.25 -15.53 12.95
CA ALA A 100 19.73 -15.61 11.57
C ALA A 100 18.22 -15.68 11.52
N ARG A 101 17.61 -16.38 12.46
CA ARG A 101 16.16 -16.54 12.55
C ARG A 101 15.48 -15.20 12.85
N THR A 102 15.98 -14.47 13.84
CA THR A 102 15.45 -13.15 14.22
C THR A 102 15.69 -12.14 13.11
N SER A 103 16.85 -12.19 12.48
CA SER A 103 17.20 -11.33 11.36
C SER A 103 16.19 -11.48 10.21
N LYS A 104 15.88 -12.71 9.80
CA LYS A 104 14.89 -12.98 8.74
C LYS A 104 13.53 -12.42 9.08
N ARG A 105 13.10 -12.58 10.32
CA ARG A 105 11.81 -12.10 10.77
C ARG A 105 11.72 -10.57 10.71
N ILE A 106 12.76 -9.89 11.16
CA ILE A 106 12.80 -8.41 11.16
C ILE A 106 12.85 -7.90 9.73
N ILE A 107 13.68 -8.49 8.87
CA ILE A 107 13.78 -8.09 7.47
C ILE A 107 12.44 -8.24 6.76
N HIS A 108 11.73 -9.34 7.00
CA HIS A 108 10.42 -9.57 6.42
C HIS A 108 9.44 -8.44 6.82
N LYS A 109 9.47 -8.02 8.08
CA LYS A 109 8.62 -6.92 8.57
C LYS A 109 9.01 -5.59 7.94
N LEU A 110 10.29 -5.33 7.77
CA LEU A 110 10.77 -4.10 7.13
C LEU A 110 10.36 -4.06 5.66
N GLU A 111 10.47 -5.18 4.96
CA GLU A 111 10.08 -5.25 3.55
C GLU A 111 8.59 -5.00 3.33
N ALA A 112 7.76 -5.32 4.31
CA ALA A 112 6.33 -5.06 4.24
C ALA A 112 5.98 -3.57 4.30
N LEU A 113 6.94 -2.71 4.66
CA LEU A 113 6.74 -1.27 4.74
C LEU A 113 6.88 -0.56 3.39
N CYS A 114 7.33 -1.27 2.36
CA CYS A 114 7.40 -0.71 1.00
C CYS A 114 6.41 -1.45 0.09
N SER A 115 6.29 -1.00 -1.16
CA SER A 115 5.41 -1.67 -2.12
C SER A 115 5.99 -3.04 -2.50
N ASP A 116 5.16 -3.91 -3.06
CA ASP A 116 5.59 -5.22 -3.55
C ASP A 116 6.72 -5.10 -4.58
N TYR A 117 6.68 -4.02 -5.37
CA TYR A 117 7.66 -3.77 -6.43
C TYR A 117 9.01 -3.34 -5.87
N GLU A 118 9.00 -2.57 -4.80
CA GLU A 118 10.21 -2.06 -4.17
C GLU A 118 10.87 -3.11 -3.26
N GLY A 119 10.08 -4.03 -2.74
CA GLY A 119 10.58 -5.07 -1.84
C GLY A 119 11.27 -6.24 -2.52
N THR A 120 11.27 -6.28 -3.86
CA THR A 120 11.90 -7.37 -4.63
C THR A 120 13.28 -7.01 -5.21
#